data_330518c590a6d1a44ff66eae8edb514b
#
_entry.id   330518c590a6d1a44ff66eae8edb514b
#
_cell.length_a   1.000
_cell.length_b   1.000
_cell.length_c   1.000
_cell.angle_alpha   90.00
_cell.angle_beta   90.00
_cell.angle_gamma   90.00
#
_symmetry.space_group_name_H-M   'P 1'
#
loop_
_entity.id
_entity.type
_entity.pdbx_description
1 polymer ?
#
loop_
_entity_poly.entity_id
_entity_poly.type
_entity_poly.pdbx_seq_one_letter_code
_entity_poly.pdbx_strand_id
1 'polypeptide(L)'
;MKEKLLSNTQTSFDDIKESYARICENIEKAKTAAGRTDDVRLMAVTKTVDPERINYAVGLGIDLLGENRVQEFLEKRESYSPAEVHFIGGLQTNKVKYIIDKVSMIHSVDSVHLAEEISRRAGQHGLNMDILAEINIGGEETKGGITPESAAEFCAQIGELPHIRLRGLMTIPPPGCGEDTFEAMQRLFGDLRADKAVKIGRAHV
;
A
#
# COMPACT_ATOMS: atom_id res chain seq x y z
N MET A 1 16.87 -39.25 5.54
CA MET A 1 16.28 -38.08 4.89
C MET A 1 16.11 -37.00 5.95
N LYS A 2 17.07 -36.08 6.08
CA LYS A 2 17.02 -35.02 7.08
C LYS A 2 16.44 -33.78 6.39
N GLU A 3 15.21 -33.42 6.76
CA GLU A 3 14.65 -32.13 6.41
C GLU A 3 15.57 -31.02 6.93
N LYS A 4 16.05 -30.21 5.98
CA LYS A 4 16.70 -28.93 6.30
C LYS A 4 15.62 -28.04 6.90
N LEU A 5 15.58 -27.93 8.22
CA LEU A 5 14.98 -26.78 8.88
C LEU A 5 15.71 -25.56 8.31
N LEU A 6 15.00 -24.77 7.50
CA LEU A 6 15.40 -23.41 7.20
C LEU A 6 15.48 -22.67 8.53
N SER A 7 16.69 -22.41 8.99
CA SER A 7 16.94 -21.55 10.14
C SER A 7 16.27 -20.20 9.83
N ASN A 8 15.28 -19.87 10.62
CA ASN A 8 14.68 -18.53 10.62
C ASN A 8 15.73 -17.59 11.22
N THR A 9 16.71 -17.21 10.40
CA THR A 9 17.72 -16.22 10.78
C THR A 9 16.99 -14.88 10.81
N GLN A 10 16.59 -14.52 12.01
CA GLN A 10 15.91 -13.27 12.27
C GLN A 10 16.86 -12.14 11.87
N THR A 11 16.44 -11.27 10.95
CA THR A 11 17.19 -10.11 10.47
C THR A 11 17.75 -9.31 11.65
N SER A 12 19.05 -9.05 11.68
CA SER A 12 19.69 -8.28 12.77
C SER A 12 19.32 -6.79 12.67
N PHE A 13 19.52 -6.05 13.74
CA PHE A 13 19.34 -4.58 13.74
C PHE A 13 20.33 -3.90 12.79
N ASP A 14 21.56 -4.42 12.69
CA ASP A 14 22.55 -3.89 11.76
C ASP A 14 22.11 -4.09 10.30
N ASP A 15 21.57 -5.27 9.96
CA ASP A 15 21.00 -5.52 8.61
C ASP A 15 19.86 -4.55 8.27
N ILE A 16 19.00 -4.25 9.25
CA ILE A 16 17.91 -3.27 9.08
C ILE A 16 18.49 -1.89 8.77
N LYS A 17 19.47 -1.44 9.56
CA LYS A 17 20.11 -0.14 9.40
C LYS A 17 20.81 0.00 8.05
N GLU A 18 21.60 -1.01 7.67
CA GLU A 18 22.31 -1.01 6.39
C GLU A 18 21.34 -1.03 5.20
N SER A 19 20.28 -1.84 5.29
CA SER A 19 19.25 -1.92 4.23
C SER A 19 18.50 -0.61 4.11
N TYR A 20 18.11 0.01 5.22
CA TYR A 20 17.45 1.32 5.22
C TYR A 20 18.30 2.39 4.55
N ALA A 21 19.59 2.52 4.95
CA ALA A 21 20.49 3.50 4.37
C ALA A 21 20.67 3.30 2.86
N ARG A 22 20.87 2.05 2.42
CA ARG A 22 21.01 1.70 1.01
C ARG A 22 19.76 2.01 0.19
N ILE A 23 18.56 1.73 0.73
CA ILE A 23 17.30 2.00 0.04
C ILE A 23 17.09 3.51 -0.11
N CYS A 24 17.33 4.30 0.95
CA CYS A 24 17.24 5.75 0.89
C CYS A 24 18.21 6.33 -0.16
N GLU A 25 19.45 5.86 -0.19
CA GLU A 25 20.43 6.27 -1.20
C GLU A 25 19.97 5.95 -2.63
N ASN A 26 19.38 4.77 -2.84
CA ASN A 26 18.86 4.36 -4.15
C ASN A 26 17.67 5.23 -4.59
N ILE A 27 16.77 5.57 -3.67
CA ILE A 27 15.65 6.48 -3.95
C ILE A 27 16.17 7.85 -4.39
N GLU A 28 17.14 8.43 -3.66
CA GLU A 28 17.70 9.74 -4.02
C GLU A 28 18.46 9.72 -5.35
N LYS A 29 19.19 8.64 -5.64
CA LYS A 29 19.83 8.44 -6.95
C LYS A 29 18.79 8.38 -8.08
N ALA A 30 17.72 7.61 -7.89
CA ALA A 30 16.65 7.49 -8.89
C ALA A 30 15.92 8.82 -9.11
N LYS A 31 15.58 9.54 -8.04
CA LYS A 31 14.98 10.88 -8.13
C LYS A 31 15.86 11.83 -8.92
N THR A 32 17.16 11.86 -8.59
CA THR A 32 18.13 12.73 -9.30
C THR A 32 18.24 12.37 -10.77
N ALA A 33 18.34 11.08 -11.10
CA ALA A 33 18.43 10.61 -12.49
C ALA A 33 17.18 10.97 -13.30
N ALA A 34 16.00 10.93 -12.68
CA ALA A 34 14.72 11.27 -13.30
C ALA A 34 14.39 12.78 -13.27
N GLY A 35 15.24 13.62 -12.67
CA GLY A 35 14.98 15.05 -12.49
C GLY A 35 13.75 15.36 -11.65
N ARG A 36 13.38 14.44 -10.72
CA ARG A 36 12.19 14.56 -9.87
C ARG A 36 12.52 15.29 -8.58
N THR A 37 11.59 16.16 -8.16
CA THR A 37 11.67 16.91 -6.89
C THR A 37 10.54 16.57 -5.93
N ASP A 38 9.60 15.72 -6.36
CA ASP A 38 8.49 15.27 -5.54
C ASP A 38 8.96 14.29 -4.45
N ASP A 39 8.15 14.18 -3.43
CA ASP A 39 8.42 13.28 -2.31
C ASP A 39 8.13 11.82 -2.68
N VAL A 40 9.09 10.94 -2.37
CA VAL A 40 8.96 9.49 -2.50
C VAL A 40 9.08 8.90 -1.10
N ARG A 41 7.96 8.45 -0.55
CA ARG A 41 7.92 7.88 0.80
C ARG A 41 8.30 6.39 0.77
N LEU A 42 9.19 6.02 1.67
CA LEU A 42 9.55 4.63 1.92
C LEU A 42 8.60 4.01 2.95
N MET A 43 7.89 2.95 2.57
CA MET A 43 7.05 2.18 3.46
C MET A 43 7.76 0.91 3.92
N ALA A 44 7.84 0.70 5.23
CA ALA A 44 8.27 -0.59 5.76
C ALA A 44 7.10 -1.57 5.82
N VAL A 45 7.21 -2.70 5.12
CA VAL A 45 6.24 -3.79 5.18
C VAL A 45 6.51 -4.65 6.42
N THR A 46 5.63 -4.58 7.40
CA THR A 46 5.86 -5.08 8.77
C THR A 46 5.15 -6.41 9.09
N LYS A 47 4.49 -7.02 8.10
CA LYS A 47 3.92 -8.36 8.27
C LYS A 47 4.98 -9.35 8.74
N THR A 48 4.66 -10.20 9.71
CA THR A 48 5.54 -11.23 10.31
C THR A 48 6.80 -10.69 11.01
N VAL A 49 6.92 -9.38 11.18
CA VAL A 49 8.02 -8.74 11.91
C VAL A 49 7.57 -8.43 13.33
N ASP A 50 8.42 -8.66 14.32
CA ASP A 50 8.15 -8.34 15.71
C ASP A 50 8.22 -6.83 15.99
N PRO A 51 7.49 -6.32 17.01
CA PRO A 51 7.44 -4.89 17.33
C PRO A 51 8.80 -4.26 17.65
N GLU A 52 9.76 -5.01 18.19
CA GLU A 52 11.08 -4.47 18.54
C GLU A 52 11.84 -4.04 17.28
N ARG A 53 11.82 -4.85 16.23
CA ARG A 53 12.41 -4.52 14.93
C ARG A 53 11.67 -3.42 14.21
N ILE A 54 10.35 -3.41 14.30
CA ILE A 54 9.52 -2.34 13.72
C ILE A 54 9.90 -1.00 14.38
N ASN A 55 9.94 -0.95 15.70
CA ASN A 55 10.28 0.25 16.44
C ASN A 55 11.73 0.70 16.20
N TYR A 56 12.65 -0.25 16.01
CA TYR A 56 14.01 0.10 15.60
C TYR A 56 14.02 0.79 14.24
N ALA A 57 13.29 0.26 13.25
CA ALA A 57 13.18 0.88 11.93
C ALA A 57 12.53 2.27 11.99
N VAL A 58 11.50 2.45 12.83
CA VAL A 58 10.90 3.78 13.10
C VAL A 58 11.94 4.73 13.71
N GLY A 59 12.77 4.24 14.64
CA GLY A 59 13.87 5.02 15.23
C GLY A 59 14.95 5.44 14.22
N LEU A 60 15.09 4.75 13.09
CA LEU A 60 15.98 5.13 11.98
C LEU A 60 15.38 6.21 11.07
N GLY A 61 14.07 6.51 11.19
CA GLY A 61 13.40 7.53 10.39
C GLY A 61 12.28 7.02 9.48
N ILE A 62 11.91 5.74 9.55
CA ILE A 62 10.73 5.23 8.86
C ILE A 62 9.49 5.75 9.58
N ASP A 63 8.66 6.49 8.88
CA ASP A 63 7.43 7.10 9.38
C ASP A 63 6.16 6.42 8.85
N LEU A 64 6.30 5.44 7.95
CA LEU A 64 5.21 4.76 7.27
C LEU A 64 5.37 3.24 7.32
N LEU A 65 4.36 2.57 7.88
CA LEU A 65 4.29 1.12 8.03
C LEU A 65 3.20 0.54 7.14
N GLY A 66 3.46 -0.63 6.55
CA GLY A 66 2.50 -1.35 5.71
C GLY A 66 2.11 -2.70 6.32
N GLU A 67 0.83 -2.88 6.61
CA GLU A 67 0.28 -4.09 7.21
C GLU A 67 -0.58 -4.90 6.24
N ASN A 68 -0.45 -6.22 6.31
CA ASN A 68 -1.14 -7.11 5.38
C ASN A 68 -2.24 -7.96 6.03
N ARG A 69 -2.21 -8.16 7.35
CA ARG A 69 -3.10 -9.07 8.06
C ARG A 69 -3.78 -8.35 9.21
N VAL A 70 -5.10 -8.24 9.15
CA VAL A 70 -5.91 -7.53 10.16
C VAL A 70 -5.64 -8.05 11.57
N GLN A 71 -5.65 -9.37 11.77
CA GLN A 71 -5.47 -9.95 13.10
C GLN A 71 -4.08 -9.64 13.67
N GLU A 72 -3.03 -9.87 12.89
CA GLU A 72 -1.65 -9.59 13.27
C GLU A 72 -1.43 -8.11 13.60
N PHE A 73 -1.99 -7.20 12.78
CA PHE A 73 -1.95 -5.77 13.06
C PHE A 73 -2.58 -5.41 14.39
N LEU A 74 -3.78 -5.93 14.67
CA LEU A 74 -4.50 -5.64 15.92
C LEU A 74 -3.75 -6.13 17.16
N GLU A 75 -3.03 -7.24 17.06
CA GLU A 75 -2.22 -7.79 18.15
C GLU A 75 -0.96 -6.95 18.44
N LYS A 76 -0.37 -6.34 17.39
CA LYS A 76 0.91 -5.62 17.49
C LYS A 76 0.78 -4.11 17.67
N ARG A 77 -0.28 -3.48 17.17
CA ARG A 77 -0.38 -2.03 16.97
C ARG A 77 -0.11 -1.21 18.24
N GLU A 78 -0.53 -1.69 19.40
CA GLU A 78 -0.33 -0.97 20.67
C GLU A 78 1.15 -0.93 21.10
N SER A 79 1.99 -1.77 20.49
CA SER A 79 3.44 -1.83 20.73
C SER A 79 4.25 -1.00 19.74
N TYR A 80 3.60 -0.38 18.73
CA TYR A 80 4.31 0.43 17.74
C TYR A 80 4.72 1.79 18.31
N SER A 81 5.93 2.21 17.99
CA SER A 81 6.32 3.62 18.09
C SER A 81 5.45 4.45 17.13
N PRO A 82 5.27 5.76 17.41
CA PRO A 82 4.44 6.60 16.56
C PRO A 82 4.89 6.57 15.10
N ALA A 83 4.02 6.05 14.24
CA ALA A 83 4.19 5.99 12.79
C ALA A 83 2.82 5.94 12.12
N GLU A 84 2.76 6.37 10.87
CA GLU A 84 1.56 6.21 10.05
C GLU A 84 1.43 4.75 9.61
N VAL A 85 0.22 4.20 9.62
CA VAL A 85 -0.02 2.80 9.23
C VAL A 85 -0.98 2.76 8.06
N HIS A 86 -0.58 2.12 6.97
CA HIS A 86 -1.43 1.79 5.84
C HIS A 86 -1.73 0.29 5.81
N PHE A 87 -2.92 -0.07 5.37
CA PHE A 87 -3.28 -1.46 5.11
C PHE A 87 -3.08 -1.78 3.63
N ILE A 88 -2.19 -2.71 3.35
CA ILE A 88 -1.74 -3.02 1.97
C ILE A 88 -2.04 -4.47 1.54
N GLY A 89 -2.55 -5.31 2.42
CA GLY A 89 -2.92 -6.69 2.10
C GLY A 89 -4.36 -6.82 1.63
N GLY A 90 -4.72 -7.93 1.02
CA GLY A 90 -6.10 -8.20 0.59
C GLY A 90 -7.09 -8.08 1.77
N LEU A 91 -8.07 -7.22 1.64
CA LEU A 91 -9.01 -6.87 2.71
C LEU A 91 -10.38 -7.49 2.44
N GLN A 92 -10.77 -8.44 3.28
CA GLN A 92 -12.13 -8.96 3.26
C GLN A 92 -13.10 -7.92 3.82
N THR A 93 -14.25 -7.77 3.18
CA THR A 93 -15.30 -6.79 3.54
C THR A 93 -15.69 -6.87 5.03
N ASN A 94 -15.86 -8.08 5.57
CA ASN A 94 -16.20 -8.30 6.98
C ASN A 94 -15.09 -7.87 7.98
N LYS A 95 -13.88 -7.62 7.49
CA LYS A 95 -12.72 -7.20 8.29
C LYS A 95 -12.54 -5.67 8.34
N VAL A 96 -13.16 -4.92 7.44
CA VAL A 96 -13.06 -3.45 7.37
C VAL A 96 -13.34 -2.81 8.73
N LYS A 97 -14.39 -3.26 9.42
CA LYS A 97 -14.81 -2.74 10.74
C LYS A 97 -13.73 -2.75 11.82
N TYR A 98 -12.71 -3.59 11.68
CA TYR A 98 -11.66 -3.73 12.70
C TYR A 98 -10.51 -2.75 12.51
N ILE A 99 -10.34 -2.19 11.29
CA ILE A 99 -9.18 -1.36 10.96
C ILE A 99 -9.54 0.06 10.53
N ILE A 100 -10.81 0.34 10.23
CA ILE A 100 -11.24 1.59 9.60
C ILE A 100 -10.82 2.86 10.37
N ASP A 101 -10.74 2.78 11.68
CA ASP A 101 -10.35 3.87 12.58
C ASP A 101 -8.90 3.75 13.08
N LYS A 102 -8.10 2.85 12.49
CA LYS A 102 -6.76 2.50 12.98
C LYS A 102 -5.66 2.61 11.92
N VAL A 103 -6.05 2.82 10.67
CA VAL A 103 -5.13 3.00 9.55
C VAL A 103 -5.44 4.31 8.85
N SER A 104 -4.45 4.91 8.21
CA SER A 104 -4.60 6.18 7.49
C SER A 104 -5.05 5.97 6.05
N MET A 105 -4.72 4.81 5.46
CA MET A 105 -5.03 4.51 4.07
C MET A 105 -5.18 2.99 3.85
N ILE A 106 -6.05 2.62 2.91
CA ILE A 106 -6.23 1.24 2.43
C ILE A 106 -5.83 1.18 0.96
N HIS A 107 -4.83 0.35 0.62
CA HIS A 107 -4.26 0.27 -0.72
C HIS A 107 -4.91 -0.79 -1.62
N SER A 108 -5.54 -1.78 -1.02
CA SER A 108 -6.00 -3.02 -1.67
C SER A 108 -7.49 -2.98 -2.05
N VAL A 109 -7.95 -1.84 -2.60
CA VAL A 109 -9.35 -1.73 -2.99
C VAL A 109 -9.53 -2.20 -4.44
N ASP A 110 -10.11 -3.39 -4.60
CA ASP A 110 -10.24 -4.12 -5.86
C ASP A 110 -11.68 -4.40 -6.29
N SER A 111 -12.66 -3.89 -5.54
CA SER A 111 -14.07 -4.07 -5.88
C SER A 111 -14.94 -2.93 -5.34
N VAL A 112 -16.02 -2.62 -6.07
CA VAL A 112 -17.00 -1.62 -5.64
C VAL A 112 -17.62 -2.01 -4.29
N HIS A 113 -17.92 -3.29 -4.10
CA HIS A 113 -18.47 -3.81 -2.85
C HIS A 113 -17.55 -3.55 -1.64
N LEU A 114 -16.24 -3.71 -1.78
CA LEU A 114 -15.28 -3.37 -0.73
C LEU A 114 -15.25 -1.86 -0.49
N ALA A 115 -15.22 -1.05 -1.55
CA ALA A 115 -15.23 0.41 -1.44
C ALA A 115 -16.48 0.93 -0.74
N GLU A 116 -17.67 0.37 -1.04
CA GLU A 116 -18.93 0.69 -0.37
C GLU A 116 -18.90 0.38 1.14
N GLU A 117 -18.34 -0.77 1.53
CA GLU A 117 -18.22 -1.10 2.95
C GLU A 117 -17.21 -0.19 3.67
N ILE A 118 -16.10 0.17 3.01
CA ILE A 118 -15.14 1.15 3.54
C ILE A 118 -15.83 2.50 3.74
N SER A 119 -16.53 3.00 2.72
CA SER A 119 -17.31 4.25 2.76
C SER A 119 -18.32 4.24 3.92
N ARG A 120 -19.09 3.19 4.01
CA ARG A 120 -20.11 3.02 5.06
C ARG A 120 -19.50 3.02 6.46
N ARG A 121 -18.39 2.30 6.66
CA ARG A 121 -17.69 2.24 7.96
C ARG A 121 -17.01 3.55 8.29
N ALA A 122 -16.35 4.19 7.33
CA ALA A 122 -15.75 5.50 7.54
C ALA A 122 -16.80 6.52 7.99
N GLY A 123 -17.96 6.55 7.32
CA GLY A 123 -19.08 7.42 7.71
C GLY A 123 -19.59 7.16 9.13
N GLN A 124 -19.67 5.89 9.57
CA GLN A 124 -20.06 5.54 10.95
C GLN A 124 -19.09 6.06 12.01
N HIS A 125 -17.82 6.24 11.65
CA HIS A 125 -16.77 6.79 12.52
C HIS A 125 -16.54 8.30 12.31
N GLY A 126 -17.31 8.95 11.42
CA GLY A 126 -17.11 10.38 11.09
C GLY A 126 -15.78 10.65 10.36
N LEU A 127 -15.24 9.66 9.65
CA LEU A 127 -13.96 9.72 8.95
C LEU A 127 -14.16 9.84 7.44
N ASN A 128 -13.09 10.29 6.76
CA ASN A 128 -12.91 10.12 5.32
C ASN A 128 -11.66 9.27 5.12
N MET A 129 -11.85 8.03 4.65
CA MET A 129 -10.75 7.09 4.45
C MET A 129 -10.06 7.33 3.10
N ASP A 130 -8.74 7.47 3.12
CA ASP A 130 -7.93 7.50 1.91
C ASP A 130 -7.77 6.07 1.37
N ILE A 131 -7.97 5.90 0.06
CA ILE A 131 -7.87 4.60 -0.61
C ILE A 131 -7.03 4.68 -1.88
N LEU A 132 -6.44 3.54 -2.26
CA LEU A 132 -5.89 3.33 -3.60
C LEU A 132 -6.71 2.23 -4.30
N ALA A 133 -6.85 2.35 -5.62
CA ALA A 133 -7.40 1.27 -6.44
C ALA A 133 -6.28 0.28 -6.78
N GLU A 134 -6.46 -0.98 -6.45
CA GLU A 134 -5.50 -2.04 -6.76
C GLU A 134 -5.68 -2.50 -8.20
N ILE A 135 -4.60 -2.39 -8.98
CA ILE A 135 -4.56 -2.75 -10.41
C ILE A 135 -3.70 -3.99 -10.62
N ASN A 136 -4.28 -5.00 -11.24
CA ASN A 136 -3.56 -6.20 -11.69
C ASN A 136 -2.86 -5.92 -13.02
N ILE A 137 -1.77 -5.17 -12.97
CA ILE A 137 -1.04 -4.73 -14.17
C ILE A 137 -0.38 -5.89 -14.91
N GLY A 138 -0.08 -6.98 -14.23
CA GLY A 138 0.54 -8.18 -14.81
C GLY A 138 -0.45 -9.17 -15.41
N GLY A 139 -1.75 -8.99 -15.23
CA GLY A 139 -2.79 -9.90 -15.74
C GLY A 139 -2.74 -11.31 -15.12
N GLU A 140 -2.17 -11.47 -13.92
CA GLU A 140 -2.04 -12.77 -13.26
C GLU A 140 -3.40 -13.17 -12.64
N GLU A 141 -4.00 -14.26 -13.10
CA GLU A 141 -5.32 -14.76 -12.64
C GLU A 141 -5.37 -15.04 -11.13
N THR A 142 -4.24 -15.32 -10.51
CA THR A 142 -4.13 -15.65 -9.08
C THR A 142 -4.00 -14.44 -8.16
N LYS A 143 -3.82 -13.24 -8.71
CA LYS A 143 -3.67 -11.99 -7.95
C LYS A 143 -4.97 -11.18 -7.96
N GLY A 144 -5.20 -10.48 -6.84
CA GLY A 144 -6.24 -9.47 -6.75
C GLY A 144 -5.96 -8.28 -7.64
N GLY A 145 -6.89 -7.34 -7.63
CA GLY A 145 -6.80 -6.12 -8.43
C GLY A 145 -7.68 -6.14 -9.67
N ILE A 146 -8.00 -4.96 -10.15
CA ILE A 146 -8.81 -4.72 -11.33
C ILE A 146 -7.93 -4.73 -12.56
N THR A 147 -8.45 -5.16 -13.71
CA THR A 147 -7.70 -5.05 -14.96
C THR A 147 -7.51 -3.59 -15.36
N PRO A 148 -6.43 -3.25 -16.08
CA PRO A 148 -6.21 -1.89 -16.58
C PRO A 148 -7.38 -1.33 -17.39
N GLU A 149 -8.03 -2.20 -18.19
CA GLU A 149 -9.16 -1.84 -19.05
C GLU A 149 -10.41 -1.41 -18.25
N SER A 150 -10.61 -2.01 -17.07
CA SER A 150 -11.74 -1.72 -16.19
C SER A 150 -11.46 -0.56 -15.21
N ALA A 151 -10.22 -0.06 -15.16
CA ALA A 151 -9.79 0.90 -14.15
C ALA A 151 -10.56 2.22 -14.21
N ALA A 152 -10.85 2.74 -15.40
CA ALA A 152 -11.56 4.01 -15.55
C ALA A 152 -12.99 3.95 -14.99
N GLU A 153 -13.75 2.94 -15.38
CA GLU A 153 -15.11 2.73 -14.89
C GLU A 153 -15.13 2.51 -13.37
N PHE A 154 -14.24 1.67 -12.86
CA PHE A 154 -14.11 1.40 -11.44
C PHE A 154 -13.76 2.66 -10.64
N CYS A 155 -12.72 3.40 -11.05
CA CYS A 155 -12.30 4.61 -10.36
C CYS A 155 -13.39 5.69 -10.39
N ALA A 156 -14.15 5.81 -11.49
CA ALA A 156 -15.29 6.71 -11.56
C ALA A 156 -16.39 6.32 -10.55
N GLN A 157 -16.72 5.03 -10.47
CA GLN A 157 -17.75 4.54 -9.54
C GLN A 157 -17.36 4.77 -8.09
N ILE A 158 -16.15 4.35 -7.67
CA ILE A 158 -15.73 4.49 -6.27
C ILE A 158 -15.43 5.94 -5.89
N GLY A 159 -15.03 6.79 -6.85
CA GLY A 159 -14.78 8.21 -6.62
C GLY A 159 -16.02 9.03 -6.24
N GLU A 160 -17.23 8.51 -6.50
CA GLU A 160 -18.51 9.14 -6.12
C GLU A 160 -19.00 8.71 -4.72
N LEU A 161 -18.38 7.70 -4.11
CA LEU A 161 -18.79 7.23 -2.79
C LEU A 161 -18.44 8.28 -1.72
N PRO A 162 -19.35 8.56 -0.77
CA PRO A 162 -19.05 9.46 0.34
C PRO A 162 -18.02 8.83 1.30
N HIS A 163 -17.39 9.65 2.13
CA HIS A 163 -16.49 9.19 3.19
C HIS A 163 -15.27 8.37 2.74
N ILE A 164 -14.95 8.37 1.45
CA ILE A 164 -13.67 7.88 0.92
C ILE A 164 -13.06 8.91 -0.01
N ARG A 165 -11.76 8.85 -0.18
CA ARG A 165 -11.00 9.67 -1.12
C ARG A 165 -10.07 8.77 -1.92
N LEU A 166 -10.33 8.63 -3.20
CA LEU A 166 -9.42 7.92 -4.11
C LEU A 166 -8.16 8.76 -4.32
N ARG A 167 -7.04 8.30 -3.79
CA ARG A 167 -5.76 9.01 -3.81
C ARG A 167 -4.89 8.63 -5.00
N GLY A 168 -5.07 7.44 -5.54
CA GLY A 168 -4.23 6.93 -6.62
C GLY A 168 -4.45 5.46 -6.90
N LEU A 169 -3.46 4.86 -7.51
CA LEU A 169 -3.43 3.44 -7.86
C LEU A 169 -2.39 2.69 -7.04
N MET A 170 -2.59 1.40 -6.86
CA MET A 170 -1.62 0.47 -6.29
C MET A 170 -1.46 -0.74 -7.20
N THR A 171 -0.26 -1.27 -7.28
CA THR A 171 -0.02 -2.55 -7.94
C THR A 171 1.08 -3.33 -7.26
N ILE A 172 1.02 -4.64 -7.37
CA ILE A 172 2.10 -5.57 -7.02
C ILE A 172 2.52 -6.24 -8.32
N PRO A 173 3.57 -5.73 -8.98
CA PRO A 173 3.98 -6.28 -10.26
C PRO A 173 4.53 -7.71 -10.12
N PRO A 174 4.54 -8.51 -11.21
CA PRO A 174 5.14 -9.83 -11.21
C PRO A 174 6.62 -9.79 -10.83
N PRO A 175 7.14 -10.83 -10.14
CA PRO A 175 8.57 -10.94 -9.90
C PRO A 175 9.37 -10.92 -11.21
N GLY A 176 10.41 -10.08 -11.27
CA GLY A 176 11.24 -9.96 -12.46
C GLY A 176 10.64 -9.11 -13.58
N CYS A 177 9.56 -8.36 -13.32
CA CYS A 177 9.04 -7.39 -14.27
C CYS A 177 10.10 -6.33 -14.62
N GLY A 178 10.05 -5.81 -15.85
CA GLY A 178 10.89 -4.71 -16.30
C GLY A 178 10.31 -3.34 -15.97
N GLU A 179 11.03 -2.30 -16.39
CA GLU A 179 10.60 -0.90 -16.24
C GLU A 179 9.29 -0.60 -16.99
N ASP A 180 9.02 -1.32 -18.09
CA ASP A 180 7.82 -1.22 -18.90
C ASP A 180 6.52 -1.42 -18.12
N THR A 181 6.54 -2.26 -17.09
CA THR A 181 5.38 -2.46 -16.19
C THR A 181 5.07 -1.20 -15.38
N PHE A 182 6.10 -0.54 -14.84
CA PHE A 182 5.93 0.71 -14.10
C PHE A 182 5.54 1.87 -15.03
N GLU A 183 6.09 1.91 -16.24
CA GLU A 183 5.68 2.89 -17.26
C GLU A 183 4.21 2.71 -17.67
N ALA A 184 3.75 1.45 -17.82
CA ALA A 184 2.35 1.17 -18.10
C ALA A 184 1.44 1.68 -16.98
N MET A 185 1.83 1.46 -15.73
CA MET A 185 1.11 1.95 -14.57
C MET A 185 1.09 3.49 -14.51
N GLN A 186 2.20 4.14 -14.82
CA GLN A 186 2.30 5.60 -14.88
C GLN A 186 1.41 6.17 -15.98
N ARG A 187 1.38 5.57 -17.17
CA ARG A 187 0.49 5.96 -18.27
C ARG A 187 -0.98 5.85 -17.86
N LEU A 188 -1.37 4.69 -17.31
CA LEU A 188 -2.72 4.47 -16.81
C LEU A 188 -3.14 5.54 -15.79
N PHE A 189 -2.28 5.84 -14.83
CA PHE A 189 -2.55 6.90 -13.85
C PHE A 189 -2.69 8.28 -14.49
N GLY A 190 -1.86 8.59 -15.48
CA GLY A 190 -1.94 9.84 -16.26
C GLY A 190 -3.27 9.97 -17.01
N ASP A 191 -3.70 8.89 -17.66
CA ASP A 191 -4.97 8.84 -18.41
C ASP A 191 -6.17 9.03 -17.50
N LEU A 192 -6.19 8.32 -16.35
CA LEU A 192 -7.25 8.44 -15.35
C LEU A 192 -7.33 9.86 -14.76
N ARG A 193 -6.19 10.52 -14.55
CA ARG A 193 -6.18 11.92 -14.08
C ARG A 193 -6.64 12.93 -15.12
N ALA A 194 -6.50 12.62 -16.39
CA ALA A 194 -6.99 13.45 -17.48
C ALA A 194 -8.50 13.27 -17.71
N ASP A 195 -9.07 12.14 -17.28
CA ASP A 195 -10.49 11.86 -17.38
C ASP A 195 -11.28 12.67 -16.34
N LYS A 196 -12.18 13.52 -16.83
CA LYS A 196 -13.03 14.37 -15.96
C LYS A 196 -14.06 13.58 -15.15
N ALA A 197 -14.38 12.35 -15.54
CA ALA A 197 -15.28 11.47 -14.81
C ALA A 197 -14.62 10.83 -13.60
N VAL A 198 -13.28 10.81 -13.55
CA VAL A 198 -12.52 10.17 -12.49
C VAL A 198 -12.03 11.19 -11.46
N LYS A 199 -12.55 11.09 -10.24
CA LYS A 199 -12.10 11.90 -9.11
C LYS A 199 -10.93 11.23 -8.40
N ILE A 200 -9.74 11.31 -8.99
CA ILE A 200 -8.51 10.72 -8.42
C ILE A 200 -7.58 11.82 -7.91
N GLY A 201 -7.13 11.70 -6.67
CA GLY A 201 -6.19 12.63 -6.06
C GLY A 201 -4.79 12.54 -6.64
N ARG A 202 -3.87 13.36 -6.09
CA ARG A 202 -2.44 13.18 -6.31
C ARG A 202 -1.95 12.16 -5.27
N ALA A 203 -2.01 10.87 -5.56
CA ALA A 203 -1.23 9.91 -4.81
C ALA A 203 0.20 9.96 -5.33
N HIS A 204 1.14 10.06 -4.43
CA HIS A 204 2.52 9.78 -4.72
C HIS A 204 2.69 8.26 -4.62
N VAL A 205 2.96 7.63 -5.74
CA VAL A 205 3.32 6.22 -5.83
C VAL A 205 4.82 6.11 -5.68
#